data_78f3aae599cf0dbfc906f9a2b1b140ad
#
_entry.id   78f3aae599cf0dbfc906f9a2b1b140ad
#
_cell.length_a   1.000
_cell.length_b   1.000
_cell.length_c   1.000
_cell.angle_alpha   90.00
_cell.angle_beta   90.00
_cell.angle_gamma   90.00
#
_symmetry.space_group_name_H-M   'P 1'
#
loop_
_entity.id
_entity.type
_entity.pdbx_description
1 polymer ?
#
loop_
_entity_poly.entity_id
_entity_poly.type
_entity_poly.pdbx_seq_one_letter_code
_entity_poly.pdbx_strand_id
1 'polypeptide(L)'
;LLFFYDTIHLKKGLTHMNKTKGFPKDFYWGGATAANQVEGAWNIDGKGPNLADAMVAGTHSVPRKITLDIDENKYYYPSHKATDFYHHYKEDIALFHELGLKMYRMSISWARIFPNGDEEEPNEKGLEFYDKVFAELKKYSIEPLVTIYHNEMPLKMVETTDGWAGRKAIDCYLHFAKTILTRYKDVVKYWIPFNEINDLTTPVGNWNHGGIKNPGTENFSDQKDNPDKRYAALHNQFVASAKTVIMGHEINPEFKFGTMICHITVYPLTPKPEDVLATQQEDQLRNCFSGDVQIKGEYPYFMKRYFEKNNIHFEVTEEDLKVLKEGHCDFYSFSYYMTNCITTQKDATQVSGNIMGGAKNPYLKATEWNWQIDPVGLRYTLNHVYDRYGVPIMITENGIGARDEFKDGKIHDPYRISYIKDHVEQMRLAIDDGVNLIGYTPWTVIDVISCSTGEMAKRYGFIYVDADDEGNGTYNRYKKDSFYWYQKVIATNGEDLD
;
A
#
# COMPACT_ATOMS: atom_id res chain seq x y z
N LEU A 1 26.88 35.72 -28.69
CA LEU A 1 25.51 36.27 -28.50
C LEU A 1 24.51 35.22 -28.00
N LEU A 2 24.69 33.93 -28.31
CA LEU A 2 23.81 32.84 -27.82
C LEU A 2 24.01 32.53 -26.33
N PHE A 3 25.21 32.68 -25.78
CA PHE A 3 25.50 32.44 -24.36
C PHE A 3 24.89 33.48 -23.40
N PHE A 4 24.53 34.67 -23.88
CA PHE A 4 23.94 35.71 -23.04
C PHE A 4 22.40 35.59 -22.90
N TYR A 5 21.72 34.93 -23.83
CA TYR A 5 20.26 34.79 -23.78
C TYR A 5 19.80 33.73 -22.75
N ASP A 6 20.56 32.63 -22.65
CA ASP A 6 20.26 31.58 -21.67
C ASP A 6 20.48 32.01 -20.21
N THR A 7 21.49 32.89 -19.99
CA THR A 7 21.80 33.38 -18.63
C THR A 7 20.74 34.37 -18.12
N ILE A 8 20.00 35.06 -18.99
CA ILE A 8 18.95 36.01 -18.61
C ILE A 8 17.65 35.27 -18.27
N HIS A 9 17.34 34.17 -18.95
CA HIS A 9 16.18 33.34 -18.63
C HIS A 9 16.39 32.54 -17.33
N LEU A 10 17.59 32.02 -17.08
CA LEU A 10 17.95 31.40 -15.80
C LEU A 10 17.89 32.39 -14.63
N LYS A 11 18.36 33.61 -14.79
CA LYS A 11 18.27 34.64 -13.73
C LYS A 11 16.84 35.09 -13.43
N LYS A 12 15.94 35.16 -14.44
CA LYS A 12 14.51 35.44 -14.18
C LYS A 12 13.78 34.29 -13.49
N GLY A 13 14.18 33.04 -13.71
CA GLY A 13 13.66 31.88 -12.99
C GLY A 13 14.12 31.84 -11.53
N LEU A 14 15.38 32.21 -11.24
CA LEU A 14 15.97 32.18 -9.91
C LEU A 14 15.52 33.31 -8.96
N THR A 15 15.02 34.45 -9.49
CA THR A 15 14.54 35.57 -8.67
C THR A 15 13.15 35.35 -8.05
N HIS A 16 12.42 34.25 -8.39
CA HIS A 16 11.16 33.86 -7.77
C HIS A 16 11.29 32.68 -6.80
N MET A 17 12.50 32.17 -6.52
CA MET A 17 12.74 31.02 -5.66
C MET A 17 12.72 31.29 -4.15
N ASN A 18 12.32 32.47 -3.69
CA ASN A 18 12.42 32.86 -2.27
C ASN A 18 11.10 32.80 -1.47
N LYS A 19 10.07 32.07 -1.95
CA LYS A 19 8.93 31.69 -1.10
C LYS A 19 8.76 30.19 -1.20
N THR A 20 8.80 29.50 -0.06
CA THR A 20 8.33 28.13 0.05
C THR A 20 6.94 28.05 -0.58
N LYS A 21 6.76 27.16 -1.56
CA LYS A 21 5.48 27.03 -2.29
C LYS A 21 4.38 26.51 -1.38
N GLY A 22 4.74 25.83 -0.29
CA GLY A 22 3.80 25.11 0.57
C GLY A 22 3.06 23.98 -0.18
N PHE A 23 2.07 23.40 0.45
CA PHE A 23 1.22 22.41 -0.22
C PHE A 23 0.24 23.07 -1.19
N PRO A 24 -0.05 22.44 -2.36
CA PRO A 24 -1.09 22.92 -3.28
C PRO A 24 -2.43 23.09 -2.54
N LYS A 25 -3.26 24.04 -2.98
CA LYS A 25 -4.59 24.31 -2.34
C LYS A 25 -5.54 23.12 -2.47
N ASP A 26 -5.38 22.33 -3.52
CA ASP A 26 -6.15 21.14 -3.86
C ASP A 26 -5.43 19.85 -3.42
N PHE A 27 -4.47 19.96 -2.51
CA PHE A 27 -3.75 18.82 -1.97
C PHE A 27 -4.69 17.86 -1.21
N TYR A 28 -4.63 16.58 -1.53
CA TYR A 28 -5.44 15.55 -0.88
C TYR A 28 -4.84 15.11 0.44
N TRP A 29 -5.21 15.80 1.53
CA TRP A 29 -4.98 15.32 2.89
C TRP A 29 -5.97 14.21 3.19
N GLY A 30 -5.48 13.00 3.46
CA GLY A 30 -6.35 11.84 3.61
C GLY A 30 -5.97 10.93 4.76
N GLY A 31 -6.44 9.72 4.65
CA GLY A 31 -6.11 8.57 5.50
C GLY A 31 -6.43 7.27 4.77
N ALA A 32 -5.83 6.17 5.18
CA ALA A 32 -5.93 4.89 4.49
C ALA A 32 -6.39 3.76 5.42
N THR A 33 -7.03 2.74 4.84
CA THR A 33 -7.28 1.42 5.43
C THR A 33 -7.28 0.34 4.35
N ALA A 34 -7.30 -0.94 4.76
CA ALA A 34 -7.54 -2.09 3.90
C ALA A 34 -8.72 -2.91 4.42
N ALA A 35 -9.57 -3.40 3.53
CA ALA A 35 -10.80 -4.12 3.88
C ALA A 35 -10.52 -5.31 4.82
N ASN A 36 -9.52 -6.14 4.52
CA ASN A 36 -9.15 -7.29 5.34
C ASN A 36 -8.66 -6.96 6.76
N GLN A 37 -8.25 -5.70 7.00
CA GLN A 37 -7.71 -5.27 8.29
C GLN A 37 -8.74 -4.48 9.13
N VAL A 38 -9.85 -4.05 8.52
CA VAL A 38 -10.87 -3.24 9.21
C VAL A 38 -12.28 -3.80 9.16
N GLU A 39 -12.71 -4.42 8.05
CA GLU A 39 -14.13 -4.74 7.84
C GLU A 39 -14.67 -5.75 8.84
N GLY A 40 -13.96 -6.86 9.07
CA GLY A 40 -14.56 -7.99 9.77
C GLY A 40 -15.71 -8.61 8.98
N ALA A 41 -16.75 -9.13 9.67
CA ALA A 41 -17.93 -9.71 9.03
C ALA A 41 -17.56 -10.71 7.90
N TRP A 42 -16.57 -11.56 8.17
CA TRP A 42 -15.88 -12.41 7.19
C TRP A 42 -16.78 -13.41 6.46
N ASN A 43 -17.91 -13.79 7.08
CA ASN A 43 -18.91 -14.74 6.57
C ASN A 43 -20.33 -14.17 6.54
N ILE A 44 -20.48 -12.84 6.64
CA ILE A 44 -21.78 -12.15 6.65
C ILE A 44 -22.20 -11.79 5.22
N ASP A 45 -23.51 -11.83 4.95
CA ASP A 45 -24.12 -11.42 3.68
C ASP A 45 -23.52 -12.09 2.43
N GLY A 46 -23.10 -13.35 2.57
CA GLY A 46 -22.61 -14.16 1.47
C GLY A 46 -21.15 -13.91 1.10
N LYS A 47 -20.39 -13.16 1.90
CA LYS A 47 -18.94 -13.05 1.72
C LYS A 47 -18.28 -14.43 1.83
N GLY A 48 -17.41 -14.78 0.87
CA GLY A 48 -16.52 -15.94 0.95
C GLY A 48 -15.22 -15.64 1.71
N PRO A 49 -14.50 -16.69 2.13
CA PRO A 49 -13.19 -16.51 2.74
C PRO A 49 -12.16 -16.03 1.71
N ASN A 50 -11.23 -15.19 2.15
CA ASN A 50 -10.09 -14.74 1.38
C ASN A 50 -8.76 -15.17 2.03
N LEU A 51 -7.63 -14.78 1.45
CA LEU A 51 -6.30 -15.13 1.95
C LEU A 51 -6.06 -14.70 3.40
N ALA A 52 -6.55 -13.51 3.80
CA ALA A 52 -6.37 -13.01 5.16
C ALA A 52 -7.22 -13.80 6.17
N ASP A 53 -8.40 -14.29 5.75
CA ASP A 53 -9.29 -15.09 6.60
C ASP A 53 -8.71 -16.46 6.92
N ALA A 54 -7.74 -16.94 6.13
CA ALA A 54 -6.99 -18.18 6.35
C ALA A 54 -5.72 -18.00 7.22
N MET A 55 -5.45 -16.79 7.71
CA MET A 55 -4.24 -16.48 8.48
C MET A 55 -4.53 -16.38 9.97
N VAL A 56 -4.03 -17.36 10.71
CA VAL A 56 -4.08 -17.40 12.18
C VAL A 56 -3.32 -16.23 12.78
N ALA A 57 -3.73 -15.78 13.97
CA ALA A 57 -2.98 -14.78 14.74
C ALA A 57 -1.53 -15.20 15.00
N GLY A 58 -0.64 -14.26 14.94
CA GLY A 58 0.74 -14.37 15.37
C GLY A 58 1.07 -13.27 16.37
N THR A 59 2.36 -13.04 16.60
CA THR A 59 2.87 -11.94 17.42
C THR A 59 4.18 -11.45 16.81
N HIS A 60 4.76 -10.41 17.38
CA HIS A 60 6.10 -9.96 16.99
C HIS A 60 7.16 -11.10 16.98
N SER A 61 7.01 -12.11 17.84
CA SER A 61 7.95 -13.23 17.98
C SER A 61 7.43 -14.57 17.43
N VAL A 62 6.14 -14.67 17.14
CA VAL A 62 5.50 -15.90 16.65
C VAL A 62 4.88 -15.63 15.27
N PRO A 63 5.40 -16.26 14.20
CA PRO A 63 4.86 -16.08 12.86
C PRO A 63 3.38 -16.50 12.76
N ARG A 64 2.61 -15.80 11.94
CA ARG A 64 1.25 -16.20 11.56
C ARG A 64 1.29 -17.54 10.80
N LYS A 65 0.29 -18.38 11.01
CA LYS A 65 0.11 -19.63 10.26
C LYS A 65 -0.92 -19.47 9.16
N ILE A 66 -0.71 -20.19 8.07
CA ILE A 66 -1.65 -20.29 6.95
C ILE A 66 -2.43 -21.61 7.09
N THR A 67 -3.74 -21.53 7.17
CA THR A 67 -4.64 -22.71 7.28
C THR A 67 -5.70 -22.61 6.20
N LEU A 68 -5.73 -23.54 5.24
CA LEU A 68 -6.77 -23.56 4.19
C LEU A 68 -8.12 -24.01 4.77
N ASP A 69 -8.10 -24.93 5.74
CA ASP A 69 -9.26 -25.34 6.51
C ASP A 69 -9.39 -24.40 7.73
N ILE A 70 -10.32 -23.44 7.64
CA ILE A 70 -10.58 -22.47 8.71
C ILE A 70 -11.32 -23.17 9.86
N ASP A 71 -10.69 -23.19 11.04
CA ASP A 71 -11.26 -23.80 12.27
C ASP A 71 -11.16 -22.82 13.44
N GLU A 72 -12.24 -22.07 13.68
CA GLU A 72 -12.35 -21.09 14.78
C GLU A 72 -12.39 -21.74 16.18
N ASN A 73 -12.62 -23.05 16.28
CA ASN A 73 -12.53 -23.76 17.57
C ASN A 73 -11.07 -24.02 17.96
N LYS A 74 -10.15 -23.99 16.99
CA LYS A 74 -8.75 -24.31 17.20
C LYS A 74 -7.85 -23.09 17.15
N TYR A 75 -8.21 -22.09 16.34
CA TYR A 75 -7.38 -20.92 16.06
C TYR A 75 -8.19 -19.63 16.11
N TYR A 76 -7.52 -18.55 16.50
CA TYR A 76 -8.03 -17.19 16.33
C TYR A 76 -7.56 -16.59 15.01
N TYR A 77 -8.49 -16.02 14.25
CA TYR A 77 -8.28 -15.37 12.96
C TYR A 77 -8.61 -13.88 13.08
N PRO A 78 -7.61 -13.00 13.19
CA PRO A 78 -7.85 -11.58 13.48
C PRO A 78 -8.76 -10.87 12.45
N SER A 79 -8.65 -11.23 11.16
CA SER A 79 -9.45 -10.62 10.09
C SER A 79 -10.95 -10.91 10.19
N HIS A 80 -11.36 -11.98 10.88
CA HIS A 80 -12.77 -12.36 10.98
C HIS A 80 -13.61 -11.27 11.67
N LYS A 81 -13.03 -10.58 12.63
CA LYS A 81 -13.64 -9.46 13.34
C LYS A 81 -13.00 -8.11 13.00
N ALA A 82 -11.69 -8.11 12.81
CA ALA A 82 -10.87 -6.92 12.52
C ALA A 82 -11.21 -5.76 13.48
N THR A 83 -11.65 -4.62 12.96
CA THR A 83 -12.16 -3.50 13.76
C THR A 83 -13.67 -3.29 13.59
N ASP A 84 -14.32 -4.26 12.95
CA ASP A 84 -15.76 -4.27 12.71
C ASP A 84 -16.31 -3.05 11.96
N PHE A 85 -15.53 -2.54 11.00
CA PHE A 85 -15.94 -1.43 10.14
C PHE A 85 -17.25 -1.74 9.39
N TYR A 86 -17.51 -3.00 9.08
CA TYR A 86 -18.74 -3.42 8.42
C TYR A 86 -20.01 -2.91 9.13
N HIS A 87 -20.03 -2.94 10.47
CA HIS A 87 -21.12 -2.44 11.27
C HIS A 87 -20.96 -0.98 11.70
N HIS A 88 -19.74 -0.47 11.77
CA HIS A 88 -19.39 0.85 12.30
C HIS A 88 -19.07 1.91 11.22
N TYR A 89 -19.12 1.60 9.92
CA TYR A 89 -18.68 2.49 8.84
C TYR A 89 -19.27 3.91 8.90
N LYS A 90 -20.52 4.07 9.36
CA LYS A 90 -21.15 5.40 9.49
C LYS A 90 -20.50 6.25 10.58
N GLU A 91 -20.21 5.64 11.72
CA GLU A 91 -19.52 6.29 12.83
C GLU A 91 -18.08 6.63 12.42
N ASP A 92 -17.40 5.67 11.83
CA ASP A 92 -16.01 5.83 11.39
C ASP A 92 -15.87 6.94 10.34
N ILE A 93 -16.72 6.95 9.32
CA ILE A 93 -16.71 8.01 8.28
C ILE A 93 -17.09 9.37 8.85
N ALA A 94 -18.00 9.44 9.83
CA ALA A 94 -18.28 10.69 10.53
C ALA A 94 -17.05 11.23 11.29
N LEU A 95 -16.26 10.34 11.92
CA LEU A 95 -14.99 10.70 12.56
C LEU A 95 -13.92 11.12 11.52
N PHE A 96 -13.89 10.48 10.34
CA PHE A 96 -13.00 10.90 9.24
C PHE A 96 -13.34 12.31 8.74
N HIS A 97 -14.63 12.62 8.64
CA HIS A 97 -15.07 13.99 8.31
C HIS A 97 -14.68 14.97 9.41
N GLU A 98 -14.88 14.63 10.68
CA GLU A 98 -14.47 15.49 11.81
C GLU A 98 -12.96 15.72 11.80
N LEU A 99 -12.15 14.71 11.48
CA LEU A 99 -10.71 14.84 11.28
C LEU A 99 -10.35 15.80 10.13
N GLY A 100 -11.29 16.03 9.20
CA GLY A 100 -11.12 16.92 8.06
C GLY A 100 -10.61 16.27 6.79
N LEU A 101 -10.68 14.94 6.68
CA LEU A 101 -10.18 14.22 5.50
C LEU A 101 -10.80 14.76 4.22
N LYS A 102 -9.94 14.95 3.21
CA LYS A 102 -10.32 15.27 1.83
C LYS A 102 -10.38 14.01 0.97
N MET A 103 -9.61 12.99 1.32
CA MET A 103 -9.55 11.72 0.62
C MET A 103 -9.52 10.56 1.62
N TYR A 104 -10.23 9.49 1.30
CA TYR A 104 -10.13 8.23 2.04
C TYR A 104 -9.72 7.10 1.10
N ARG A 105 -8.53 6.54 1.34
CA ARG A 105 -8.08 5.35 0.64
C ARG A 105 -8.63 4.10 1.34
N MET A 106 -9.32 3.28 0.57
CA MET A 106 -9.90 2.02 1.02
C MET A 106 -9.70 0.92 -0.04
N SER A 107 -9.93 -0.32 0.30
CA SER A 107 -10.06 -1.40 -0.68
C SER A 107 -11.49 -1.96 -0.71
N ILE A 108 -11.82 -2.66 -1.79
CA ILE A 108 -13.05 -3.44 -1.93
C ILE A 108 -12.66 -4.92 -1.83
N SER A 109 -13.26 -5.67 -0.89
CA SER A 109 -12.99 -7.09 -0.74
C SER A 109 -13.54 -7.89 -1.93
N TRP A 110 -12.64 -8.49 -2.70
CA TRP A 110 -13.02 -9.33 -3.85
C TRP A 110 -13.96 -10.45 -3.41
N ALA A 111 -13.62 -11.18 -2.34
CA ALA A 111 -14.44 -12.29 -1.83
C ALA A 111 -15.81 -11.85 -1.26
N ARG A 112 -16.05 -10.55 -1.02
CA ARG A 112 -17.37 -10.02 -0.68
C ARG A 112 -18.26 -9.88 -1.91
N ILE A 113 -17.67 -9.62 -3.07
CA ILE A 113 -18.37 -9.43 -4.36
C ILE A 113 -18.46 -10.75 -5.13
N PHE A 114 -17.41 -11.53 -5.16
CA PHE A 114 -17.33 -12.85 -5.79
C PHE A 114 -16.74 -13.84 -4.77
N PRO A 115 -17.58 -14.55 -4.00
CA PRO A 115 -17.16 -15.38 -2.86
C PRO A 115 -16.12 -16.46 -3.18
N ASN A 116 -16.17 -17.07 -4.36
CA ASN A 116 -15.18 -18.03 -4.83
C ASN A 116 -14.23 -17.45 -5.89
N GLY A 117 -14.53 -16.27 -6.43
CA GLY A 117 -13.72 -15.54 -7.38
C GLY A 117 -14.03 -15.76 -8.84
N ASP A 118 -14.86 -16.74 -9.20
CA ASP A 118 -15.20 -17.12 -10.58
C ASP A 118 -16.70 -17.29 -10.84
N GLU A 119 -17.56 -16.72 -10.00
CA GLU A 119 -19.00 -16.66 -10.24
C GLU A 119 -19.32 -15.78 -11.46
N GLU A 120 -20.40 -16.11 -12.18
CA GLU A 120 -20.91 -15.30 -13.29
C GLU A 120 -21.57 -14.01 -12.80
N GLU A 121 -22.31 -14.08 -11.68
CA GLU A 121 -23.04 -12.96 -11.10
C GLU A 121 -22.43 -12.53 -9.76
N PRO A 122 -22.35 -11.22 -9.48
CA PRO A 122 -21.82 -10.73 -8.23
C PRO A 122 -22.78 -10.96 -7.07
N ASN A 123 -22.25 -11.05 -5.87
CA ASN A 123 -23.01 -10.98 -4.62
C ASN A 123 -23.55 -9.55 -4.40
N GLU A 124 -24.83 -9.33 -4.72
CA GLU A 124 -25.45 -8.00 -4.64
C GLU A 124 -25.41 -7.41 -3.23
N LYS A 125 -25.52 -8.22 -2.17
CA LYS A 125 -25.40 -7.73 -0.79
C LYS A 125 -24.01 -7.15 -0.49
N GLY A 126 -22.96 -7.70 -1.08
CA GLY A 126 -21.62 -7.14 -1.01
C GLY A 126 -21.52 -5.79 -1.70
N LEU A 127 -22.13 -5.66 -2.90
CA LEU A 127 -22.19 -4.38 -3.62
C LEU A 127 -23.00 -3.34 -2.83
N GLU A 128 -24.16 -3.70 -2.28
CA GLU A 128 -24.99 -2.82 -1.46
C GLU A 128 -24.27 -2.29 -0.20
N PHE A 129 -23.35 -3.08 0.36
CA PHE A 129 -22.53 -2.60 1.47
C PHE A 129 -21.64 -1.42 1.02
N TYR A 130 -20.94 -1.58 -0.10
CA TYR A 130 -20.08 -0.49 -0.63
C TYR A 130 -20.89 0.68 -1.18
N ASP A 131 -22.09 0.47 -1.73
CA ASP A 131 -23.02 1.55 -2.06
C ASP A 131 -23.29 2.47 -0.85
N LYS A 132 -23.52 1.85 0.32
CA LYS A 132 -23.76 2.58 1.58
C LYS A 132 -22.50 3.31 2.07
N VAL A 133 -21.33 2.68 1.95
CA VAL A 133 -20.03 3.30 2.30
C VAL A 133 -19.77 4.53 1.42
N PHE A 134 -19.92 4.40 0.10
CA PHE A 134 -19.71 5.52 -0.83
C PHE A 134 -20.77 6.63 -0.67
N ALA A 135 -22.00 6.27 -0.37
CA ALA A 135 -23.04 7.27 -0.06
C ALA A 135 -22.67 8.09 1.20
N GLU A 136 -22.12 7.46 2.22
CA GLU A 136 -21.69 8.15 3.44
C GLU A 136 -20.45 9.03 3.18
N LEU A 137 -19.46 8.57 2.40
CA LEU A 137 -18.32 9.38 1.97
C LEU A 137 -18.77 10.62 1.17
N LYS A 138 -19.68 10.43 0.22
CA LYS A 138 -20.25 11.52 -0.59
C LYS A 138 -20.96 12.56 0.25
N LYS A 139 -21.73 12.14 1.25
CA LYS A 139 -22.42 13.03 2.21
C LYS A 139 -21.45 14.01 2.87
N TYR A 140 -20.23 13.58 3.15
CA TYR A 140 -19.18 14.38 3.78
C TYR A 140 -18.17 14.99 2.80
N SER A 141 -18.37 14.82 1.50
CA SER A 141 -17.45 15.30 0.46
C SER A 141 -16.01 14.77 0.62
N ILE A 142 -15.88 13.51 1.04
CA ILE A 142 -14.61 12.80 1.12
C ILE A 142 -14.43 12.03 -0.21
N GLU A 143 -13.37 12.34 -0.95
CA GLU A 143 -13.02 11.66 -2.21
C GLU A 143 -12.54 10.24 -1.94
N PRO A 144 -13.13 9.19 -2.53
CA PRO A 144 -12.62 7.84 -2.40
C PRO A 144 -11.42 7.60 -3.32
N LEU A 145 -10.35 6.99 -2.80
CA LEU A 145 -9.27 6.35 -3.55
C LEU A 145 -9.38 4.84 -3.32
N VAL A 146 -9.77 4.10 -4.35
CA VAL A 146 -10.09 2.67 -4.20
C VAL A 146 -8.97 1.78 -4.71
N THR A 147 -8.45 0.94 -3.83
CA THR A 147 -7.57 -0.18 -4.20
C THR A 147 -8.44 -1.38 -4.57
N ILE A 148 -8.32 -1.86 -5.80
CA ILE A 148 -9.12 -2.98 -6.33
C ILE A 148 -8.68 -4.29 -5.69
N TYR A 149 -7.37 -4.57 -5.68
CA TYR A 149 -6.79 -5.75 -5.05
C TYR A 149 -5.84 -5.35 -3.92
N HIS A 150 -6.27 -5.58 -2.67
CA HIS A 150 -5.44 -5.37 -1.48
C HIS A 150 -5.27 -6.68 -0.73
N ASN A 151 -4.65 -7.66 -1.44
CA ASN A 151 -4.23 -8.95 -0.91
C ASN A 151 -5.40 -9.86 -0.45
N GLU A 152 -6.57 -9.72 -1.10
CA GLU A 152 -7.81 -10.39 -0.71
C GLU A 152 -8.34 -11.32 -1.81
N MET A 153 -7.46 -12.10 -2.44
CA MET A 153 -7.92 -13.15 -3.37
C MET A 153 -8.88 -14.10 -2.65
N PRO A 154 -10.03 -14.46 -3.26
CA PRO A 154 -10.91 -15.51 -2.72
C PRO A 154 -10.13 -16.80 -2.51
N LEU A 155 -10.28 -17.41 -1.33
CA LEU A 155 -9.47 -18.55 -0.91
C LEU A 155 -9.57 -19.75 -1.88
N LYS A 156 -10.74 -19.95 -2.49
CA LYS A 156 -10.97 -20.99 -3.50
C LYS A 156 -10.00 -20.89 -4.69
N MET A 157 -9.58 -19.69 -5.07
CA MET A 157 -8.69 -19.47 -6.19
C MET A 157 -7.25 -19.97 -5.93
N VAL A 158 -6.85 -20.13 -4.66
CA VAL A 158 -5.56 -20.76 -4.33
C VAL A 158 -5.45 -22.15 -4.96
N GLU A 159 -6.57 -22.92 -4.95
CA GLU A 159 -6.61 -24.27 -5.52
C GLU A 159 -6.96 -24.26 -7.02
N THR A 160 -7.93 -23.44 -7.42
CA THR A 160 -8.51 -23.51 -8.77
C THR A 160 -7.67 -22.80 -9.83
N THR A 161 -6.82 -21.85 -9.45
CA THR A 161 -5.98 -21.08 -10.35
C THR A 161 -4.48 -21.12 -9.99
N ASP A 162 -4.08 -21.84 -8.94
CA ASP A 162 -2.72 -21.77 -8.36
C ASP A 162 -2.38 -20.31 -7.97
N GLY A 163 -3.35 -19.63 -7.37
CA GLY A 163 -3.26 -18.21 -7.09
C GLY A 163 -3.08 -17.38 -8.37
N TRP A 164 -2.26 -16.36 -8.29
CA TRP A 164 -1.91 -15.51 -9.43
C TRP A 164 -0.89 -16.16 -10.40
N ALA A 165 -0.30 -17.31 -10.04
CA ALA A 165 0.59 -18.03 -10.97
C ALA A 165 -0.16 -18.57 -12.18
N GLY A 166 -1.44 -18.90 -12.04
CA GLY A 166 -2.29 -19.33 -13.15
C GLY A 166 -2.95 -18.17 -13.89
N ARG A 167 -2.90 -18.17 -15.22
CA ARG A 167 -3.43 -17.07 -16.05
C ARG A 167 -4.94 -16.86 -15.94
N LYS A 168 -5.71 -17.90 -15.56
CA LYS A 168 -7.17 -17.78 -15.31
C LYS A 168 -7.48 -16.70 -14.25
N ALA A 169 -6.56 -16.45 -13.32
CA ALA A 169 -6.73 -15.40 -12.31
C ALA A 169 -6.90 -14.00 -12.94
N ILE A 170 -6.29 -13.75 -14.11
CA ILE A 170 -6.46 -12.50 -14.87
C ILE A 170 -7.94 -12.29 -15.22
N ASP A 171 -8.58 -13.29 -15.83
CA ASP A 171 -9.97 -13.18 -16.31
C ASP A 171 -10.94 -13.01 -15.13
N CYS A 172 -10.76 -13.78 -14.05
CA CYS A 172 -11.56 -13.66 -12.84
C CYS A 172 -11.42 -12.26 -12.21
N TYR A 173 -10.21 -11.74 -12.13
CA TYR A 173 -9.95 -10.39 -11.61
C TYR A 173 -10.56 -9.31 -12.50
N LEU A 174 -10.45 -9.43 -13.81
CA LEU A 174 -11.02 -8.46 -14.74
C LEU A 174 -12.55 -8.44 -14.67
N HIS A 175 -13.17 -9.58 -14.41
CA HIS A 175 -14.61 -9.64 -14.17
C HIS A 175 -15.01 -8.88 -12.91
N PHE A 176 -14.29 -9.10 -11.82
CA PHE A 176 -14.44 -8.33 -10.57
C PHE A 176 -14.19 -6.83 -10.79
N ALA A 177 -13.05 -6.48 -11.38
CA ALA A 177 -12.69 -5.09 -11.65
C ALA A 177 -13.74 -4.38 -12.51
N LYS A 178 -14.21 -5.02 -13.60
CA LYS A 178 -15.27 -4.48 -14.48
C LYS A 178 -16.55 -4.20 -13.70
N THR A 179 -16.95 -5.12 -12.83
CA THR A 179 -18.17 -5.00 -12.02
C THR A 179 -18.12 -3.76 -11.16
N ILE A 180 -17.04 -3.57 -10.38
CA ILE A 180 -16.92 -2.43 -9.46
C ILE A 180 -16.65 -1.11 -10.20
N LEU A 181 -15.83 -1.11 -11.25
CA LEU A 181 -15.58 0.09 -12.06
C LEU A 181 -16.87 0.59 -12.72
N THR A 182 -17.73 -0.33 -13.21
CA THR A 182 -19.01 0.02 -13.82
C THR A 182 -20.02 0.50 -12.77
N ARG A 183 -20.12 -0.19 -11.63
CA ARG A 183 -21.04 0.16 -10.54
C ARG A 183 -20.75 1.54 -9.96
N TYR A 184 -19.47 1.85 -9.76
CA TYR A 184 -19.03 3.06 -9.05
C TYR A 184 -18.46 4.15 -9.96
N LYS A 185 -18.71 4.08 -11.28
CA LYS A 185 -18.14 5.01 -12.28
C LYS A 185 -18.46 6.49 -12.06
N ASP A 186 -19.58 6.79 -11.39
CA ASP A 186 -20.02 8.16 -11.11
C ASP A 186 -19.69 8.62 -9.67
N VAL A 187 -18.98 7.78 -8.91
CA VAL A 187 -18.68 8.00 -7.49
C VAL A 187 -17.19 7.98 -7.20
N VAL A 188 -16.44 7.09 -7.85
CA VAL A 188 -15.00 6.92 -7.62
C VAL A 188 -14.25 7.38 -8.85
N LYS A 189 -13.29 8.29 -8.65
CA LYS A 189 -12.41 8.80 -9.71
C LYS A 189 -11.02 8.16 -9.66
N TYR A 190 -10.50 7.89 -8.47
CA TYR A 190 -9.13 7.42 -8.26
C TYR A 190 -9.11 5.94 -7.91
N TRP A 191 -8.30 5.18 -8.67
CA TRP A 191 -8.22 3.73 -8.57
C TRP A 191 -6.75 3.26 -8.48
N ILE A 192 -6.51 2.23 -7.71
CA ILE A 192 -5.24 1.50 -7.64
C ILE A 192 -5.53 0.04 -7.98
N PRO A 193 -5.03 -0.50 -9.09
CA PRO A 193 -5.30 -1.89 -9.46
C PRO A 193 -4.79 -2.90 -8.42
N PHE A 194 -3.56 -2.74 -7.94
CA PHE A 194 -2.91 -3.65 -6.99
C PHE A 194 -2.19 -2.89 -5.90
N ASN A 195 -2.36 -3.34 -4.65
CA ASN A 195 -1.55 -2.87 -3.52
C ASN A 195 -0.17 -3.51 -3.57
N GLU A 196 0.89 -2.73 -3.34
CA GLU A 196 2.28 -3.17 -3.15
C GLU A 196 2.69 -4.33 -4.10
N ILE A 197 2.37 -4.19 -5.39
CA ILE A 197 2.55 -5.22 -6.42
C ILE A 197 3.97 -5.79 -6.46
N ASN A 198 4.97 -4.99 -6.08
CA ASN A 198 6.38 -5.37 -6.03
C ASN A 198 6.74 -6.33 -4.88
N ASP A 199 5.86 -6.61 -3.94
CA ASP A 199 6.07 -7.61 -2.89
C ASP A 199 6.35 -8.99 -3.48
N LEU A 200 5.78 -9.28 -4.66
CA LEU A 200 6.10 -10.48 -5.43
C LEU A 200 7.55 -10.52 -5.98
N THR A 201 8.36 -9.50 -5.79
CA THR A 201 9.81 -9.60 -6.02
C THR A 201 10.53 -10.34 -4.89
N THR A 202 9.84 -10.63 -3.77
CA THR A 202 10.34 -11.37 -2.61
C THR A 202 9.47 -12.59 -2.28
N PRO A 203 10.02 -13.62 -1.59
CA PRO A 203 9.24 -14.79 -1.18
C PRO A 203 8.05 -14.47 -0.28
N VAL A 204 8.10 -13.39 0.51
CA VAL A 204 6.99 -12.95 1.38
C VAL A 204 5.71 -12.70 0.58
N GLY A 205 5.84 -12.20 -0.65
CA GLY A 205 4.70 -11.97 -1.54
C GLY A 205 3.96 -13.22 -2.01
N ASN A 206 4.54 -14.41 -1.87
CA ASN A 206 3.90 -15.66 -2.34
C ASN A 206 2.47 -15.82 -1.84
N TRP A 207 2.24 -15.72 -0.53
CA TRP A 207 0.90 -15.89 0.03
C TRP A 207 0.05 -14.64 -0.13
N ASN A 208 0.43 -13.53 0.51
CA ASN A 208 -0.43 -12.34 0.57
C ASN A 208 -0.76 -11.74 -0.80
N HIS A 209 0.24 -11.63 -1.68
CA HIS A 209 0.08 -10.97 -2.96
C HIS A 209 -0.24 -11.95 -4.09
N GLY A 210 0.38 -13.13 -4.02
CA GLY A 210 0.28 -14.14 -5.06
C GLY A 210 -0.83 -15.17 -4.85
N GLY A 211 -1.32 -15.35 -3.63
CA GLY A 211 -2.21 -16.47 -3.31
C GLY A 211 -1.57 -17.84 -3.57
N ILE A 212 -0.23 -17.90 -3.51
CA ILE A 212 0.54 -19.11 -3.80
C ILE A 212 0.82 -19.85 -2.50
N LYS A 213 0.25 -21.03 -2.35
CA LYS A 213 0.54 -21.95 -1.25
C LYS A 213 1.58 -22.98 -1.69
N ASN A 214 2.86 -22.66 -1.47
CA ASN A 214 3.95 -23.57 -1.80
C ASN A 214 3.98 -24.78 -0.85
N PRO A 215 4.27 -26.01 -1.32
CA PRO A 215 4.34 -27.20 -0.49
C PRO A 215 5.35 -27.05 0.66
N GLY A 216 4.94 -27.49 1.86
CA GLY A 216 5.79 -27.46 3.06
C GLY A 216 5.95 -26.07 3.70
N THR A 217 5.27 -25.04 3.24
CA THR A 217 5.15 -23.75 3.93
C THR A 217 3.93 -23.76 4.84
N GLU A 218 4.15 -23.49 6.13
CA GLU A 218 3.07 -23.38 7.14
C GLU A 218 2.97 -21.96 7.68
N ASN A 219 4.08 -21.23 7.77
CA ASN A 219 4.13 -19.89 8.32
C ASN A 219 4.22 -18.84 7.20
N PHE A 220 3.52 -17.73 7.40
CA PHE A 220 3.54 -16.61 6.47
C PHE A 220 4.95 -16.05 6.22
N SER A 221 5.75 -15.92 7.28
CA SER A 221 7.11 -15.36 7.19
C SER A 221 8.17 -16.34 6.68
N ASP A 222 7.83 -17.63 6.55
CA ASP A 222 8.76 -18.70 6.13
C ASP A 222 8.24 -19.34 4.84
N GLN A 223 8.20 -18.56 3.76
CA GLN A 223 7.73 -19.04 2.46
C GLN A 223 8.81 -19.85 1.76
N LYS A 224 8.51 -21.13 1.44
CA LYS A 224 9.31 -21.89 0.51
C LYS A 224 9.08 -21.37 -0.89
N ASP A 225 10.10 -20.72 -1.44
CA ASP A 225 9.98 -19.98 -2.69
C ASP A 225 10.05 -20.91 -3.92
N ASN A 226 9.23 -20.56 -4.92
CA ASN A 226 9.38 -21.01 -6.29
C ASN A 226 9.41 -19.74 -7.16
N PRO A 227 10.63 -19.26 -7.55
CA PRO A 227 10.76 -18.01 -8.30
C PRO A 227 10.01 -18.00 -9.62
N ASP A 228 9.93 -19.12 -10.34
CA ASP A 228 9.19 -19.22 -11.61
C ASP A 228 7.71 -18.91 -11.40
N LYS A 229 7.08 -19.55 -10.41
CA LYS A 229 5.68 -19.27 -10.04
C LYS A 229 5.47 -17.84 -9.57
N ARG A 230 6.37 -17.36 -8.72
CA ARG A 230 6.25 -16.02 -8.11
C ARG A 230 6.36 -14.91 -9.16
N TYR A 231 7.29 -15.02 -10.12
CA TYR A 231 7.41 -14.06 -11.21
C TYR A 231 6.33 -14.24 -12.28
N ALA A 232 5.81 -15.47 -12.49
CA ALA A 232 4.59 -15.67 -13.27
C ALA A 232 3.40 -14.93 -12.65
N ALA A 233 3.23 -15.02 -11.33
CA ALA A 233 2.18 -14.30 -10.61
C ALA A 233 2.34 -12.78 -10.74
N LEU A 234 3.55 -12.24 -10.59
CA LEU A 234 3.83 -10.82 -10.77
C LEU A 234 3.52 -10.37 -12.19
N HIS A 235 3.95 -11.15 -13.20
CA HIS A 235 3.64 -10.84 -14.59
C HIS A 235 2.13 -10.83 -14.86
N ASN A 236 1.39 -11.82 -14.36
CA ASN A 236 -0.05 -11.89 -14.51
C ASN A 236 -0.75 -10.69 -13.84
N GLN A 237 -0.26 -10.22 -12.69
CA GLN A 237 -0.76 -9.00 -12.07
C GLN A 237 -0.43 -7.74 -12.88
N PHE A 238 0.74 -7.64 -13.50
CA PHE A 238 1.04 -6.55 -14.43
C PHE A 238 0.07 -6.52 -15.61
N VAL A 239 -0.18 -7.68 -16.24
CA VAL A 239 -1.12 -7.80 -17.35
C VAL A 239 -2.55 -7.43 -16.91
N ALA A 240 -2.98 -7.94 -15.74
CA ALA A 240 -4.29 -7.62 -15.17
C ALA A 240 -4.42 -6.11 -14.84
N SER A 241 -3.37 -5.51 -14.28
CA SER A 241 -3.30 -4.07 -14.02
C SER A 241 -3.46 -3.25 -15.31
N ALA A 242 -2.69 -3.56 -16.33
CA ALA A 242 -2.74 -2.86 -17.61
C ALA A 242 -4.11 -2.99 -18.31
N LYS A 243 -4.68 -4.20 -18.35
CA LYS A 243 -6.04 -4.43 -18.89
C LYS A 243 -7.10 -3.66 -18.09
N THR A 244 -6.92 -3.53 -16.77
CA THR A 244 -7.84 -2.75 -15.93
C THR A 244 -7.77 -1.27 -16.24
N VAL A 245 -6.58 -0.71 -16.46
CA VAL A 245 -6.40 0.70 -16.86
C VAL A 245 -7.09 0.97 -18.20
N ILE A 246 -6.85 0.14 -19.22
CA ILE A 246 -7.48 0.25 -20.53
C ILE A 246 -9.01 0.21 -20.40
N MET A 247 -9.54 -0.84 -19.78
CA MET A 247 -10.98 -1.02 -19.56
C MET A 247 -11.60 0.12 -18.75
N GLY A 248 -10.89 0.59 -17.74
CA GLY A 248 -11.37 1.68 -16.90
C GLY A 248 -11.50 3.00 -17.66
N HIS A 249 -10.52 3.36 -18.50
CA HIS A 249 -10.61 4.55 -19.35
C HIS A 249 -11.70 4.42 -20.44
N GLU A 250 -12.03 3.21 -20.90
CA GLU A 250 -13.18 2.96 -21.78
C GLU A 250 -14.51 3.16 -21.04
N ILE A 251 -14.60 2.76 -19.75
CA ILE A 251 -15.81 2.94 -18.92
C ILE A 251 -16.00 4.42 -18.57
N ASN A 252 -14.93 5.10 -18.14
CA ASN A 252 -14.92 6.52 -17.79
C ASN A 252 -13.54 7.14 -18.05
N PRO A 253 -13.39 8.01 -19.07
CA PRO A 253 -12.11 8.67 -19.39
C PRO A 253 -11.55 9.57 -18.29
N GLU A 254 -12.38 9.97 -17.31
CA GLU A 254 -11.95 10.79 -16.16
C GLU A 254 -11.29 9.97 -15.03
N PHE A 255 -11.34 8.64 -15.11
CA PHE A 255 -10.66 7.81 -14.12
C PHE A 255 -9.17 8.08 -14.10
N LYS A 256 -8.58 7.95 -12.91
CA LYS A 256 -7.15 8.08 -12.67
C LYS A 256 -6.64 6.83 -11.98
N PHE A 257 -5.74 6.14 -12.64
CA PHE A 257 -5.14 4.91 -12.13
C PHE A 257 -3.73 5.18 -11.61
N GLY A 258 -3.48 4.74 -10.37
CA GLY A 258 -2.17 4.84 -9.73
C GLY A 258 -1.48 3.50 -9.62
N THR A 259 -0.14 3.53 -9.59
CA THR A 259 0.63 2.40 -9.06
C THR A 259 0.41 2.30 -7.56
N MET A 260 0.86 1.20 -6.93
CA MET A 260 1.12 1.17 -5.50
C MET A 260 2.33 0.28 -5.26
N ILE A 261 3.43 0.90 -4.88
CA ILE A 261 4.74 0.27 -4.70
C ILE A 261 5.10 0.31 -3.21
N CYS A 262 5.45 -0.84 -2.63
CA CYS A 262 6.14 -0.89 -1.34
C CYS A 262 7.55 -0.34 -1.54
N HIS A 263 7.75 0.95 -1.27
CA HIS A 263 9.03 1.62 -1.53
C HIS A 263 9.92 1.59 -0.29
N ILE A 264 10.94 0.76 -0.33
CA ILE A 264 11.97 0.72 0.70
C ILE A 264 13.24 1.36 0.13
N THR A 265 13.47 2.60 0.49
CA THR A 265 14.69 3.32 0.09
C THR A 265 15.90 2.65 0.70
N VAL A 266 16.91 2.41 -0.12
CA VAL A 266 18.14 1.74 0.30
C VAL A 266 19.35 2.66 0.10
N TYR A 267 20.25 2.64 1.08
CA TYR A 267 21.53 3.35 1.05
C TYR A 267 22.70 2.37 1.03
N PRO A 268 23.83 2.69 0.39
CA PRO A 268 25.05 1.94 0.63
C PRO A 268 25.49 2.13 2.10
N LEU A 269 25.78 1.03 2.82
CA LEU A 269 26.26 1.14 4.20
C LEU A 269 27.61 1.87 4.25
N THR A 270 28.42 1.69 3.21
CA THR A 270 29.74 2.33 3.08
C THR A 270 29.92 2.89 1.66
N PRO A 271 30.85 3.85 1.46
CA PRO A 271 31.20 4.35 0.12
C PRO A 271 32.00 3.34 -0.73
N LYS A 272 32.18 2.11 -0.28
CA LYS A 272 32.82 1.05 -1.04
C LYS A 272 32.09 0.82 -2.37
N PRO A 273 32.76 0.83 -3.53
CA PRO A 273 32.09 0.73 -4.83
C PRO A 273 31.16 -0.48 -4.98
N GLU A 274 31.51 -1.62 -4.34
CA GLU A 274 30.67 -2.82 -4.37
C GLU A 274 29.37 -2.64 -3.55
N ASP A 275 29.40 -1.90 -2.44
CA ASP A 275 28.19 -1.57 -1.66
C ASP A 275 27.29 -0.61 -2.46
N VAL A 276 27.89 0.39 -3.12
CA VAL A 276 27.16 1.32 -3.99
C VAL A 276 26.47 0.61 -5.14
N LEU A 277 27.20 -0.30 -5.82
CA LEU A 277 26.63 -1.09 -6.93
C LEU A 277 25.54 -2.04 -6.46
N ALA A 278 25.74 -2.73 -5.33
CA ALA A 278 24.73 -3.62 -4.75
C ALA A 278 23.45 -2.84 -4.38
N THR A 279 23.59 -1.63 -3.82
CA THR A 279 22.47 -0.76 -3.50
C THR A 279 21.68 -0.37 -4.74
N GLN A 280 22.36 0.02 -5.82
CA GLN A 280 21.70 0.33 -7.09
C GLN A 280 20.92 -0.86 -7.64
N GLN A 281 21.50 -2.06 -7.59
CA GLN A 281 20.86 -3.28 -8.08
C GLN A 281 19.64 -3.67 -7.24
N GLU A 282 19.69 -3.47 -5.92
CA GLU A 282 18.57 -3.74 -5.03
C GLU A 282 17.43 -2.71 -5.25
N ASP A 283 17.75 -1.43 -5.38
CA ASP A 283 16.77 -0.38 -5.71
C ASP A 283 16.10 -0.66 -7.07
N GLN A 284 16.87 -1.04 -8.08
CA GLN A 284 16.35 -1.43 -9.39
C GLN A 284 15.34 -2.58 -9.29
N LEU A 285 15.67 -3.62 -8.53
CA LEU A 285 14.83 -4.81 -8.41
C LEU A 285 13.57 -4.56 -7.56
N ARG A 286 13.72 -3.89 -6.42
CA ARG A 286 12.61 -3.75 -5.45
C ARG A 286 11.72 -2.56 -5.74
N ASN A 287 12.29 -1.42 -6.06
CA ASN A 287 11.56 -0.17 -6.20
C ASN A 287 11.25 0.17 -7.66
N CYS A 288 12.23 0.00 -8.57
CA CYS A 288 12.09 0.49 -9.93
C CYS A 288 11.38 -0.48 -10.87
N PHE A 289 11.60 -1.79 -10.74
CA PHE A 289 11.09 -2.78 -11.70
C PHE A 289 9.58 -2.66 -11.92
N SER A 290 8.79 -2.78 -10.85
CA SER A 290 7.33 -2.74 -10.97
C SER A 290 6.82 -1.36 -11.38
N GLY A 291 7.47 -0.29 -10.89
CA GLY A 291 7.17 1.08 -11.31
C GLY A 291 7.42 1.32 -12.81
N ASP A 292 8.53 0.79 -13.35
CA ASP A 292 8.81 0.89 -14.80
C ASP A 292 7.75 0.18 -15.63
N VAL A 293 7.33 -1.03 -15.22
CA VAL A 293 6.29 -1.77 -15.94
C VAL A 293 4.95 -1.03 -15.89
N GLN A 294 4.55 -0.51 -14.74
CA GLN A 294 3.24 0.13 -14.59
C GLN A 294 3.16 1.57 -15.13
N ILE A 295 4.28 2.32 -15.18
CA ILE A 295 4.29 3.71 -15.67
C ILE A 295 4.84 3.82 -17.11
N LYS A 296 5.87 3.03 -17.47
CA LYS A 296 6.48 3.09 -18.82
C LYS A 296 5.93 2.01 -19.76
N GLY A 297 5.20 1.02 -19.22
CA GLY A 297 4.60 -0.06 -19.98
C GLY A 297 5.60 -1.07 -20.55
N GLU A 298 6.78 -1.20 -19.91
CA GLU A 298 7.81 -2.11 -20.43
C GLU A 298 8.72 -2.66 -19.34
N TYR A 299 9.24 -3.85 -19.57
CA TYR A 299 10.26 -4.45 -18.70
C TYR A 299 11.57 -3.66 -18.80
N PRO A 300 12.16 -3.23 -17.68
CA PRO A 300 13.45 -2.55 -17.72
C PRO A 300 14.59 -3.51 -18.12
N TYR A 301 15.61 -2.96 -18.80
CA TYR A 301 16.72 -3.70 -19.39
C TYR A 301 17.44 -4.65 -18.41
N PHE A 302 17.52 -4.27 -17.13
CA PHE A 302 18.24 -5.04 -16.11
C PHE A 302 17.52 -6.33 -15.71
N MET A 303 16.21 -6.45 -15.92
CA MET A 303 15.43 -7.64 -15.55
C MET A 303 15.76 -8.86 -16.40
N LYS A 304 16.07 -8.68 -17.70
CA LYS A 304 16.49 -9.78 -18.57
C LYS A 304 17.68 -10.52 -17.96
N ARG A 305 18.74 -9.76 -17.63
CA ARG A 305 19.94 -10.35 -17.01
C ARG A 305 19.67 -10.95 -15.63
N TYR A 306 18.77 -10.32 -14.86
CA TYR A 306 18.37 -10.85 -13.54
C TYR A 306 17.73 -12.22 -13.68
N PHE A 307 16.76 -12.40 -14.58
CA PHE A 307 16.09 -13.67 -14.82
C PHE A 307 17.08 -14.75 -15.33
N GLU A 308 17.90 -14.41 -16.32
CA GLU A 308 18.92 -15.33 -16.85
C GLU A 308 19.89 -15.79 -15.75
N LYS A 309 20.42 -14.86 -14.94
CA LYS A 309 21.38 -15.16 -13.86
C LYS A 309 20.80 -16.05 -12.78
N ASN A 310 19.51 -15.90 -12.48
CA ASN A 310 18.83 -16.65 -11.43
C ASN A 310 18.04 -17.86 -11.96
N ASN A 311 18.16 -18.16 -13.25
CA ASN A 311 17.48 -19.27 -13.92
C ASN A 311 15.96 -19.25 -13.69
N ILE A 312 15.34 -18.07 -13.86
CA ILE A 312 13.90 -17.82 -13.65
C ILE A 312 13.19 -17.84 -15.00
N HIS A 313 12.17 -18.69 -15.11
CA HIS A 313 11.43 -18.91 -16.35
C HIS A 313 9.93 -18.82 -16.11
N PHE A 314 9.25 -17.98 -16.89
CA PHE A 314 7.79 -17.86 -16.92
C PHE A 314 7.34 -17.39 -18.31
N GLU A 315 6.08 -17.61 -18.59
CA GLU A 315 5.50 -17.23 -19.89
C GLU A 315 5.27 -15.73 -19.98
N VAL A 316 5.72 -15.12 -21.08
CA VAL A 316 5.44 -13.73 -21.47
C VAL A 316 5.11 -13.75 -22.95
N THR A 317 3.87 -13.36 -23.33
CA THR A 317 3.45 -13.35 -24.74
C THR A 317 3.67 -11.97 -25.36
N GLU A 318 3.69 -11.91 -26.71
CA GLU A 318 3.74 -10.62 -27.44
C GLU A 318 2.51 -9.75 -27.15
N GLU A 319 1.35 -10.38 -26.96
CA GLU A 319 0.12 -9.68 -26.58
C GLU A 319 0.21 -9.07 -25.19
N ASP A 320 0.82 -9.77 -24.23
CA ASP A 320 1.07 -9.23 -22.91
C ASP A 320 1.92 -7.94 -22.98
N LEU A 321 3.01 -7.97 -23.75
CA LEU A 321 3.88 -6.81 -23.91
C LEU A 321 3.17 -5.61 -24.56
N LYS A 322 2.27 -5.87 -25.53
CA LYS A 322 1.44 -4.85 -26.14
C LYS A 322 0.46 -4.24 -25.14
N VAL A 323 -0.22 -5.08 -24.37
CA VAL A 323 -1.16 -4.64 -23.33
C VAL A 323 -0.46 -3.80 -22.25
N LEU A 324 0.73 -4.21 -21.80
CA LEU A 324 1.53 -3.43 -20.85
C LEU A 324 1.84 -2.03 -21.40
N LYS A 325 2.19 -1.93 -22.70
CA LYS A 325 2.53 -0.66 -23.33
C LYS A 325 1.34 0.29 -23.45
N GLU A 326 0.14 -0.23 -23.63
CA GLU A 326 -1.09 0.55 -23.79
C GLU A 326 -1.72 0.93 -22.44
N GLY A 327 -1.62 0.04 -21.42
CA GLY A 327 -2.32 0.15 -20.14
C GLY A 327 -1.46 0.65 -18.99
N HIS A 328 -0.77 1.77 -19.16
CA HIS A 328 0.06 2.37 -18.10
C HIS A 328 -0.74 3.28 -17.14
N CYS A 329 -0.29 3.37 -15.89
CA CYS A 329 -0.93 4.19 -14.85
C CYS A 329 -0.70 5.69 -15.06
N ASP A 330 -1.65 6.52 -14.59
CA ASP A 330 -1.66 7.98 -14.73
C ASP A 330 -0.77 8.69 -13.70
N PHE A 331 -0.60 8.09 -12.50
CA PHE A 331 0.21 8.65 -11.42
C PHE A 331 0.98 7.56 -10.69
N TYR A 332 2.08 7.94 -10.05
CA TYR A 332 2.85 7.04 -9.20
C TYR A 332 2.37 7.15 -7.76
N SER A 333 2.06 6.04 -7.10
CA SER A 333 1.83 6.04 -5.67
C SER A 333 2.59 4.91 -4.98
N PHE A 334 2.87 5.11 -3.69
CA PHE A 334 3.72 4.20 -2.94
C PHE A 334 3.44 4.25 -1.43
N SER A 335 3.85 3.19 -0.73
CA SER A 335 4.00 3.17 0.73
C SER A 335 5.43 3.52 1.12
N TYR A 336 5.58 4.26 2.22
CA TYR A 336 6.86 4.61 2.79
C TYR A 336 6.84 4.48 4.31
N TYR A 337 7.59 3.55 4.85
CA TYR A 337 7.65 3.32 6.29
C TYR A 337 9.07 3.42 6.86
N MET A 338 10.08 3.04 6.07
CA MET A 338 11.44 2.85 6.54
C MET A 338 12.44 2.87 5.40
N THR A 339 13.72 2.96 5.78
CA THR A 339 14.88 2.80 4.87
C THR A 339 15.82 1.73 5.43
N ASN A 340 16.62 1.14 4.57
CA ASN A 340 17.64 0.15 4.93
C ASN A 340 18.98 0.48 4.30
N CYS A 341 20.07 -0.10 4.81
CA CYS A 341 21.35 -0.09 4.12
C CYS A 341 21.62 -1.44 3.43
N ILE A 342 22.34 -1.37 2.33
CA ILE A 342 22.85 -2.54 1.60
C ILE A 342 24.38 -2.57 1.74
N THR A 343 24.93 -3.75 1.97
CA THR A 343 26.36 -3.94 2.09
C THR A 343 26.81 -5.34 1.67
N THR A 344 28.04 -5.43 1.22
CA THR A 344 28.73 -6.69 0.92
C THR A 344 29.46 -7.28 2.14
N GLN A 345 29.41 -6.60 3.29
CA GLN A 345 29.98 -7.07 4.57
C GLN A 345 29.06 -8.13 5.18
N LYS A 346 29.62 -9.27 5.57
CA LYS A 346 28.86 -10.40 6.11
C LYS A 346 28.46 -10.27 7.58
N ASP A 347 29.14 -9.43 8.32
CA ASP A 347 29.00 -9.22 9.76
C ASP A 347 28.23 -7.94 10.13
N ALA A 348 27.63 -7.27 9.14
CA ALA A 348 26.83 -6.09 9.38
C ALA A 348 25.57 -6.42 10.19
N THR A 349 25.27 -5.57 11.18
CA THR A 349 24.04 -5.68 11.97
C THR A 349 22.81 -5.56 11.06
N GLN A 350 21.93 -6.56 11.11
CA GLN A 350 20.72 -6.59 10.30
C GLN A 350 19.54 -5.97 11.03
N VAL A 351 18.61 -5.41 10.28
CA VAL A 351 17.29 -4.97 10.74
C VAL A 351 16.20 -5.68 9.95
N SER A 352 15.05 -5.85 10.58
CA SER A 352 13.85 -6.33 9.88
C SER A 352 13.32 -5.25 8.93
N GLY A 353 12.47 -5.66 8.02
CA GLY A 353 11.80 -4.76 7.10
C GLY A 353 10.36 -5.17 6.86
N ASN A 354 9.64 -4.41 6.04
CA ASN A 354 8.31 -4.79 5.59
C ASN A 354 8.41 -6.02 4.69
N ILE A 355 8.92 -5.85 3.47
CA ILE A 355 9.13 -6.95 2.50
C ILE A 355 10.58 -7.41 2.44
N MET A 356 11.52 -6.60 2.92
CA MET A 356 12.94 -6.93 2.94
C MET A 356 13.63 -6.33 4.16
N GLY A 357 14.47 -7.11 4.79
CA GLY A 357 15.45 -6.63 5.75
C GLY A 357 16.63 -5.96 5.06
N GLY A 358 17.58 -5.49 5.86
CA GLY A 358 18.83 -4.90 5.37
C GLY A 358 19.78 -4.62 6.51
N ALA A 359 20.95 -4.04 6.21
CA ALA A 359 21.87 -3.60 7.23
C ALA A 359 21.32 -2.35 7.95
N LYS A 360 21.58 -2.29 9.26
CA LYS A 360 21.19 -1.15 10.10
C LYS A 360 21.95 0.11 9.68
N ASN A 361 21.20 1.18 9.42
CA ASN A 361 21.79 2.50 9.30
C ASN A 361 22.19 3.02 10.70
N PRO A 362 23.49 3.31 10.93
CA PRO A 362 23.98 3.70 12.27
C PRO A 362 23.46 5.06 12.75
N TYR A 363 22.89 5.87 11.86
CA TYR A 363 22.40 7.22 12.14
C TYR A 363 20.90 7.29 12.45
N LEU A 364 20.16 6.18 12.26
CA LEU A 364 18.71 6.16 12.40
C LEU A 364 18.27 5.46 13.69
N LYS A 365 17.19 5.97 14.28
CA LYS A 365 16.44 5.29 15.33
C LYS A 365 15.48 4.28 14.68
N ALA A 366 15.05 3.29 15.44
CA ALA A 366 14.07 2.31 15.00
C ALA A 366 12.89 2.24 15.97
N THR A 367 11.74 1.78 15.46
CA THR A 367 10.57 1.45 16.27
C THR A 367 10.79 0.16 17.08
N GLU A 368 9.84 -0.20 17.96
CA GLU A 368 9.83 -1.49 18.68
C GLU A 368 9.85 -2.70 17.71
N TRP A 369 9.30 -2.55 16.49
CA TRP A 369 9.34 -3.56 15.43
C TRP A 369 10.57 -3.47 14.54
N ASN A 370 11.63 -2.75 14.97
CA ASN A 370 12.90 -2.56 14.25
C ASN A 370 12.79 -1.85 12.90
N TRP A 371 11.72 -1.08 12.66
CA TRP A 371 11.60 -0.24 11.47
C TRP A 371 12.33 1.08 11.69
N GLN A 372 13.29 1.37 10.84
CA GLN A 372 14.11 2.59 10.94
C GLN A 372 13.32 3.82 10.49
N ILE A 373 13.32 4.85 11.34
CA ILE A 373 12.58 6.10 11.11
C ILE A 373 13.46 7.06 10.33
N ASP A 374 13.05 7.42 9.12
CA ASP A 374 13.85 8.26 8.21
C ASP A 374 12.98 9.25 7.42
N PRO A 375 12.65 10.41 7.98
CA PRO A 375 11.90 11.44 7.26
C PRO A 375 12.66 12.00 6.04
N VAL A 376 13.99 12.16 6.14
CA VAL A 376 14.82 12.67 5.03
C VAL A 376 14.83 11.68 3.86
N GLY A 377 14.79 10.39 4.15
CA GLY A 377 14.64 9.35 3.14
C GLY A 377 13.36 9.50 2.32
N LEU A 378 12.27 9.98 2.92
CA LEU A 378 11.03 10.27 2.17
C LEU A 378 11.25 11.36 1.12
N ARG A 379 11.93 12.48 1.48
CA ARG A 379 12.26 13.52 0.49
C ARG A 379 13.16 13.00 -0.61
N TYR A 380 14.17 12.21 -0.25
CA TYR A 380 15.03 11.54 -1.22
C TYR A 380 14.20 10.65 -2.18
N THR A 381 13.30 9.83 -1.64
CA THR A 381 12.40 8.97 -2.41
C THR A 381 11.54 9.77 -3.39
N LEU A 382 10.90 10.84 -2.92
CA LEU A 382 10.05 11.70 -3.73
C LEU A 382 10.82 12.31 -4.91
N ASN A 383 12.01 12.84 -4.68
CA ASN A 383 12.87 13.37 -5.74
C ASN A 383 13.31 12.25 -6.71
N HIS A 384 13.78 11.11 -6.18
CA HIS A 384 14.24 9.96 -6.99
C HIS A 384 13.15 9.43 -7.92
N VAL A 385 11.93 9.26 -7.38
CA VAL A 385 10.77 8.79 -8.14
C VAL A 385 10.34 9.83 -9.19
N TYR A 386 10.32 11.11 -8.82
CA TYR A 386 9.94 12.17 -9.74
C TYR A 386 10.94 12.33 -10.89
N ASP A 387 12.25 12.25 -10.62
CA ASP A 387 13.31 12.24 -11.63
C ASP A 387 13.14 11.06 -12.61
N ARG A 388 12.70 9.91 -12.13
CA ARG A 388 12.56 8.70 -12.96
C ARG A 388 11.32 8.70 -13.84
N TYR A 389 10.19 9.22 -13.34
CA TYR A 389 8.88 9.04 -13.98
C TYR A 389 8.25 10.34 -14.47
N GLY A 390 8.47 11.47 -13.80
CA GLY A 390 7.92 12.78 -14.20
C GLY A 390 6.40 12.88 -14.14
N VAL A 391 5.71 11.92 -13.48
CA VAL A 391 4.25 11.89 -13.32
C VAL A 391 3.84 12.42 -11.93
N PRO A 392 2.56 12.81 -11.71
CA PRO A 392 2.08 13.14 -10.37
C PRO A 392 2.34 12.01 -9.37
N ILE A 393 2.68 12.37 -8.13
CA ILE A 393 2.98 11.41 -7.07
C ILE A 393 1.97 11.54 -5.94
N MET A 394 1.55 10.40 -5.35
CA MET A 394 0.77 10.33 -4.12
C MET A 394 1.44 9.38 -3.13
N ILE A 395 1.59 9.80 -1.87
CA ILE A 395 1.98 8.89 -0.79
C ILE A 395 0.70 8.26 -0.25
N THR A 396 0.49 6.99 -0.56
CA THR A 396 -0.75 6.27 -0.24
C THR A 396 -0.68 5.49 1.05
N GLU A 397 0.52 5.33 1.62
CA GLU A 397 0.72 4.83 2.98
C GLU A 397 1.99 5.42 3.58
N ASN A 398 1.90 5.87 4.84
CA ASN A 398 3.02 6.22 5.69
C ASN A 398 2.54 6.29 7.14
N GLY A 399 3.26 5.72 8.07
CA GLY A 399 2.83 5.71 9.48
C GLY A 399 3.79 4.96 10.38
N ILE A 400 3.50 5.02 11.67
CA ILE A 400 4.25 4.32 12.71
C ILE A 400 3.33 3.36 13.45
N GLY A 401 3.70 2.06 13.47
CA GLY A 401 3.09 1.09 14.36
C GLY A 401 3.75 1.16 15.73
N ALA A 402 2.93 1.36 16.76
CA ALA A 402 3.42 1.47 18.14
C ALA A 402 2.34 1.01 19.14
N ARG A 403 2.75 0.71 20.38
CA ARG A 403 1.80 0.43 21.45
C ARG A 403 1.23 1.72 22.01
N ASP A 404 -0.09 1.80 22.08
CA ASP A 404 -0.79 2.90 22.74
C ASP A 404 -1.21 2.48 24.15
N GLU A 405 -1.20 3.42 25.08
CA GLU A 405 -1.77 3.27 26.43
C GLU A 405 -3.09 4.02 26.51
N PHE A 406 -4.19 3.27 26.73
CA PHE A 406 -5.49 3.86 27.03
C PHE A 406 -5.63 4.11 28.52
N LYS A 407 -5.55 5.36 28.94
CA LYS A 407 -5.57 5.74 30.35
C LYS A 407 -6.51 6.92 30.59
N ASP A 408 -7.36 6.80 31.59
CA ASP A 408 -8.31 7.85 32.01
C ASP A 408 -9.17 8.40 30.83
N GLY A 409 -9.54 7.50 29.90
CA GLY A 409 -10.35 7.86 28.71
C GLY A 409 -9.57 8.56 27.62
N LYS A 410 -8.25 8.58 27.66
CA LYS A 410 -7.37 9.29 26.70
C LYS A 410 -6.25 8.39 26.20
N ILE A 411 -5.76 8.71 25.01
CA ILE A 411 -4.56 8.12 24.42
C ILE A 411 -3.61 9.24 24.05
N HIS A 412 -2.45 9.27 24.72
CA HIS A 412 -1.39 10.23 24.48
C HIS A 412 -0.34 9.59 23.57
N ASP A 413 -0.27 10.04 22.31
CA ASP A 413 0.62 9.48 21.28
C ASP A 413 1.55 10.53 20.64
N PRO A 414 2.35 11.27 21.43
CA PRO A 414 3.25 12.32 20.94
C PRO A 414 4.31 11.78 19.96
N TYR A 415 4.68 10.51 20.07
CA TYR A 415 5.60 9.84 19.14
C TYR A 415 5.02 9.75 17.72
N ARG A 416 3.68 9.55 17.58
CA ARG A 416 3.00 9.55 16.29
C ARG A 416 2.96 10.94 15.69
N ILE A 417 2.65 11.95 16.52
CA ILE A 417 2.71 13.37 16.14
C ILE A 417 4.08 13.71 15.60
N SER A 418 5.15 13.40 16.37
CA SER A 418 6.54 13.67 15.95
C SER A 418 6.86 12.97 14.62
N TYR A 419 6.51 11.68 14.49
CA TYR A 419 6.78 10.92 13.27
C TYR A 419 6.10 11.57 12.03
N ILE A 420 4.81 11.84 12.11
CA ILE A 420 4.06 12.40 10.98
C ILE A 420 4.52 13.84 10.68
N LYS A 421 4.76 14.67 11.72
CA LYS A 421 5.30 16.03 11.59
C LYS A 421 6.58 16.05 10.77
N ASP A 422 7.56 15.23 11.16
CA ASP A 422 8.87 15.18 10.50
C ASP A 422 8.74 14.75 9.03
N HIS A 423 7.82 13.83 8.71
CA HIS A 423 7.57 13.41 7.33
C HIS A 423 6.83 14.50 6.52
N VAL A 424 5.85 15.19 7.11
CA VAL A 424 5.13 16.31 6.46
C VAL A 424 6.09 17.46 6.10
N GLU A 425 7.04 17.77 6.98
CA GLU A 425 8.08 18.76 6.67
C GLU A 425 8.91 18.35 5.45
N GLN A 426 9.29 17.08 5.34
CA GLN A 426 10.07 16.59 4.20
C GLN A 426 9.24 16.54 2.91
N MET A 427 7.94 16.28 2.98
CA MET A 427 7.04 16.40 1.83
C MET A 427 6.97 17.85 1.32
N ARG A 428 6.85 18.83 2.22
CA ARG A 428 6.86 20.26 1.87
C ARG A 428 8.15 20.64 1.16
N LEU A 429 9.30 20.19 1.69
CA LEU A 429 10.60 20.44 1.08
C LEU A 429 10.73 19.77 -0.30
N ALA A 430 10.18 18.58 -0.50
CA ALA A 430 10.15 17.93 -1.81
C ALA A 430 9.32 18.72 -2.84
N ILE A 431 8.20 19.30 -2.41
CA ILE A 431 7.39 20.21 -3.26
C ILE A 431 8.19 21.47 -3.62
N ASP A 432 8.96 22.01 -2.67
CA ASP A 432 9.85 23.14 -2.92
C ASP A 432 10.99 22.77 -3.90
N ASP A 433 11.50 21.53 -3.86
CA ASP A 433 12.45 20.97 -4.84
C ASP A 433 11.84 20.88 -6.26
N GLY A 434 10.52 20.84 -6.38
CA GLY A 434 9.81 20.81 -7.67
C GLY A 434 8.98 19.54 -7.92
N VAL A 435 8.90 18.63 -6.94
CA VAL A 435 8.11 17.40 -7.04
C VAL A 435 6.61 17.74 -7.12
N ASN A 436 5.91 17.12 -8.06
CA ASN A 436 4.45 17.21 -8.19
C ASN A 436 3.76 16.19 -7.24
N LEU A 437 3.76 16.50 -5.94
CA LEU A 437 3.08 15.70 -4.93
C LEU A 437 1.63 16.19 -4.79
N ILE A 438 0.65 15.29 -5.04
CA ILE A 438 -0.77 15.64 -5.11
C ILE A 438 -1.59 15.18 -3.90
N GLY A 439 -1.06 14.27 -3.06
CA GLY A 439 -1.81 13.79 -1.90
C GLY A 439 -0.99 12.93 -0.95
N TYR A 440 -1.54 12.77 0.25
CA TYR A 440 -0.97 12.01 1.35
C TYR A 440 -2.08 11.33 2.15
N THR A 441 -2.07 9.99 2.20
CA THR A 441 -3.00 9.19 2.98
C THR A 441 -2.24 8.32 3.99
N PRO A 442 -2.00 8.84 5.22
CA PRO A 442 -1.29 8.07 6.25
C PRO A 442 -1.95 6.72 6.54
N TRP A 443 -1.11 5.75 6.87
CA TRP A 443 -1.50 4.45 7.36
C TRP A 443 -1.46 4.45 8.89
N THR A 444 -2.59 4.45 9.61
CA THR A 444 -3.98 4.41 9.18
C THR A 444 -4.77 5.57 9.78
N VAL A 445 -5.99 5.81 9.31
CA VAL A 445 -6.88 6.79 9.93
C VAL A 445 -7.47 6.25 11.25
N ILE A 446 -7.79 4.95 11.30
CA ILE A 446 -8.30 4.22 12.47
C ILE A 446 -7.39 3.02 12.73
N ASP A 447 -7.27 2.58 13.98
CA ASP A 447 -6.50 1.38 14.30
C ASP A 447 -6.96 0.18 13.47
N VAL A 448 -6.03 -0.69 13.11
CA VAL A 448 -6.24 -1.89 12.28
C VAL A 448 -5.48 -3.07 12.87
N ILE A 449 -5.90 -4.27 12.53
CA ILE A 449 -5.07 -5.45 12.79
C ILE A 449 -3.80 -5.40 11.93
N SER A 450 -2.67 -5.72 12.50
CA SER A 450 -1.39 -5.76 11.77
C SER A 450 -1.41 -6.86 10.70
N CYS A 451 -1.11 -6.53 9.45
CA CYS A 451 -1.04 -7.50 8.36
C CYS A 451 0.01 -8.59 8.65
N SER A 452 1.21 -8.20 9.07
CA SER A 452 2.33 -9.12 9.28
C SER A 452 2.22 -10.00 10.52
N THR A 453 1.64 -9.49 11.62
CA THR A 453 1.57 -10.21 12.89
C THR A 453 0.16 -10.61 13.32
N GLY A 454 -0.86 -9.93 12.83
CA GLY A 454 -2.25 -10.09 13.28
C GLY A 454 -2.55 -9.38 14.60
N GLU A 455 -1.58 -8.69 15.19
CA GLU A 455 -1.74 -7.97 16.47
C GLU A 455 -2.55 -6.69 16.30
N MET A 456 -3.48 -6.45 17.19
CA MET A 456 -4.16 -5.16 17.37
C MET A 456 -3.30 -4.18 18.16
N ALA A 457 -2.42 -4.67 19.04
CA ALA A 457 -1.51 -3.86 19.85
C ALA A 457 -0.51 -3.05 19.02
N LYS A 458 -0.21 -3.44 17.78
CA LYS A 458 0.60 -2.66 16.83
C LYS A 458 -0.27 -1.59 16.15
N ARG A 459 -0.53 -0.51 16.87
CA ARG A 459 -1.48 0.51 16.48
C ARG A 459 -0.89 1.56 15.56
N TYR A 460 -1.68 1.95 14.55
CA TYR A 460 -1.26 2.92 13.54
C TYR A 460 -2.19 4.15 13.47
N GLY A 461 -3.45 4.00 13.91
CA GLY A 461 -4.51 4.99 13.67
C GLY A 461 -4.39 6.27 14.50
N PHE A 462 -5.06 7.32 14.01
CA PHE A 462 -5.41 8.52 14.78
C PHE A 462 -6.63 8.27 15.69
N ILE A 463 -7.40 7.25 15.36
CA ILE A 463 -8.57 6.81 16.12
C ILE A 463 -8.25 5.44 16.71
N TYR A 464 -8.31 5.36 18.04
CA TYR A 464 -8.15 4.12 18.77
C TYR A 464 -9.43 3.29 18.71
N VAL A 465 -9.29 1.98 18.51
CA VAL A 465 -10.37 1.00 18.64
C VAL A 465 -10.13 0.17 19.88
N ASP A 466 -11.12 0.10 20.76
CA ASP A 466 -11.03 -0.69 22.01
C ASP A 466 -11.20 -2.19 21.70
N ALA A 467 -10.11 -2.77 21.23
CA ALA A 467 -9.95 -4.20 20.98
C ALA A 467 -8.52 -4.63 21.31
N ASP A 468 -8.37 -5.88 21.79
CA ASP A 468 -7.08 -6.51 22.07
C ASP A 468 -6.66 -7.49 20.97
N ASP A 469 -5.53 -8.18 21.19
CA ASP A 469 -4.96 -9.14 20.23
C ASP A 469 -5.77 -10.44 20.12
N GLU A 470 -6.68 -10.72 21.06
CA GLU A 470 -7.60 -11.85 21.09
C GLU A 470 -9.00 -11.47 20.57
N GLY A 471 -9.21 -10.23 20.16
CA GLY A 471 -10.49 -9.72 19.67
C GLY A 471 -11.51 -9.42 20.76
N ASN A 472 -11.08 -9.28 22.02
CA ASN A 472 -11.92 -8.79 23.11
C ASN A 472 -11.93 -7.26 23.14
N GLY A 473 -12.97 -6.68 23.72
CA GLY A 473 -13.12 -5.24 23.89
C GLY A 473 -14.51 -4.77 23.50
N THR A 474 -14.75 -3.47 23.64
CA THR A 474 -16.06 -2.87 23.34
C THR A 474 -16.21 -2.45 21.88
N TYR A 475 -15.09 -2.40 21.14
CA TYR A 475 -14.98 -1.84 19.80
C TYR A 475 -15.38 -0.37 19.71
N ASN A 476 -15.45 0.35 20.83
CA ASN A 476 -15.67 1.79 20.85
C ASN A 476 -14.47 2.52 20.22
N ARG A 477 -14.75 3.68 19.61
CA ARG A 477 -13.77 4.55 18.97
C ARG A 477 -13.39 5.69 19.90
N TYR A 478 -12.07 5.95 20.04
CA TYR A 478 -11.57 7.06 20.84
C TYR A 478 -10.54 7.86 20.04
N LYS A 479 -10.67 9.19 20.06
CA LYS A 479 -9.73 10.09 19.40
C LYS A 479 -8.44 10.15 20.20
N LYS A 480 -7.28 9.96 19.53
CA LYS A 480 -5.96 10.13 20.14
C LYS A 480 -5.52 11.60 20.11
N ASP A 481 -4.45 11.97 20.78
CA ASP A 481 -3.90 13.33 20.67
C ASP A 481 -3.51 13.67 19.23
N SER A 482 -2.96 12.70 18.50
CA SER A 482 -2.63 12.84 17.08
C SER A 482 -3.84 13.13 16.18
N PHE A 483 -5.07 12.77 16.58
CA PHE A 483 -6.28 13.12 15.85
C PHE A 483 -6.44 14.64 15.78
N TYR A 484 -6.38 15.32 16.90
CA TYR A 484 -6.57 16.77 16.98
C TYR A 484 -5.41 17.53 16.31
N TRP A 485 -4.21 17.01 16.46
CA TRP A 485 -3.04 17.56 15.78
C TRP A 485 -3.17 17.45 14.24
N TYR A 486 -3.52 16.27 13.72
CA TYR A 486 -3.65 16.07 12.27
C TYR A 486 -4.85 16.84 11.69
N GLN A 487 -5.95 16.99 12.46
CA GLN A 487 -7.06 17.86 12.11
C GLN A 487 -6.57 19.31 11.86
N LYS A 488 -5.71 19.83 12.73
CA LYS A 488 -5.11 21.16 12.57
C LYS A 488 -4.21 21.23 11.34
N VAL A 489 -3.37 20.21 11.10
CA VAL A 489 -2.52 20.12 9.90
C VAL A 489 -3.36 20.22 8.63
N ILE A 490 -4.47 19.47 8.55
CA ILE A 490 -5.38 19.50 7.40
C ILE A 490 -6.03 20.88 7.26
N ALA A 491 -6.55 21.43 8.34
CA ALA A 491 -7.25 22.73 8.34
C ALA A 491 -6.35 23.90 7.89
N THR A 492 -5.05 23.81 8.21
CA THR A 492 -4.04 24.82 7.82
C THR A 492 -3.29 24.47 6.54
N ASN A 493 -3.69 23.40 5.83
CA ASN A 493 -3.02 22.92 4.64
C ASN A 493 -1.50 22.69 4.86
N GLY A 494 -1.14 22.14 6.03
CA GLY A 494 0.24 21.83 6.39
C GLY A 494 1.11 23.04 6.81
N GLU A 495 0.51 24.21 7.04
CA GLU A 495 1.24 25.42 7.47
C GLU A 495 1.56 25.39 8.97
N ASP A 496 0.66 24.86 9.79
CA ASP A 496 0.82 24.76 11.25
C ASP A 496 1.06 23.29 11.66
N LEU A 497 2.29 22.99 12.04
CA LEU A 497 2.74 21.66 12.49
C LEU A 497 3.09 21.62 13.99
N ASP A 498 2.89 22.68 14.76
CA ASP A 498 3.22 22.74 16.19
C ASP A 498 2.22 22.00 17.10
#